data_91f9517dcb7775bf544c588ac77f98b4
#
_entry.id   91f9517dcb7775bf544c588ac77f98b4
#
_cell.length_a   1.000
_cell.length_b   1.000
_cell.length_c   1.000
_cell.angle_alpha   90.00
_cell.angle_beta   90.00
_cell.angle_gamma   90.00
#
_symmetry.space_group_name_H-M   'P 1'
#
loop_
_entity.id
_entity.type
_entity.pdbx_description
1 polymer ?
#
loop_
_entity_poly.entity_id
_entity_poly.type
_entity_poly.pdbx_seq_one_letter_code
_entity_poly.pdbx_strand_id
1 'polypeptide(L)'
;IATDAFLGVHASHSYIFAIILSPVGSYYANGMDPVKIYIEREYVRCVKGGTGMAKAGGNYAASLIGQEKADKMGYAQVLWLDGVERKYIDEVGAMNVFFVIDGTVITPSLEDGNILPGVTRASCVEVLKANGYKVEERKLSVDEVKEAHKNGTLTESFGTGTAAVISPVGEYIDGDEHLVINDSKIGPVAQFLYDELTGIQWGKKEDKLGWIVKVN
;
A
#
# COMPACT_ATOMS: atom_id res chain seq x y z
N ILE A 1 -23.03 6.89 -4.23
CA ILE A 1 -23.39 8.23 -3.73
C ILE A 1 -24.71 8.11 -2.97
N ALA A 2 -24.76 8.55 -1.69
CA ALA A 2 -26.00 8.69 -0.93
C ALA A 2 -26.85 9.82 -1.52
N THR A 3 -28.17 9.59 -1.68
CA THR A 3 -29.03 10.49 -2.45
C THR A 3 -30.26 11.01 -1.69
N ASP A 4 -30.41 10.72 -0.40
CA ASP A 4 -31.50 11.26 0.38
C ASP A 4 -31.42 12.79 0.49
N ALA A 5 -32.49 13.48 0.14
CA ALA A 5 -32.61 14.93 0.26
C ALA A 5 -33.02 15.29 1.70
N PHE A 6 -32.17 15.05 2.67
CA PHE A 6 -32.43 15.22 4.09
C PHE A 6 -31.24 15.83 4.82
N LEU A 7 -31.49 16.80 5.70
CA LEU A 7 -30.48 17.36 6.59
C LEU A 7 -30.39 16.53 7.88
N GLY A 8 -29.18 16.19 8.26
CA GLY A 8 -28.90 15.42 9.47
C GLY A 8 -27.93 14.27 9.19
N VAL A 9 -27.36 13.74 10.28
CA VAL A 9 -26.40 12.62 10.20
C VAL A 9 -27.18 11.32 10.40
N HIS A 10 -27.43 10.59 9.30
CA HIS A 10 -28.08 9.29 9.31
C HIS A 10 -27.61 8.45 8.11
N ALA A 11 -27.89 7.16 8.15
CA ALA A 11 -27.68 6.29 6.99
C ALA A 11 -28.69 6.64 5.89
N SER A 12 -28.26 6.79 4.65
CA SER A 12 -29.17 7.02 3.52
C SER A 12 -29.99 5.77 3.21
N HIS A 13 -31.22 5.97 2.72
CA HIS A 13 -32.11 4.90 2.27
C HIS A 13 -32.01 4.63 0.77
N SER A 14 -31.40 5.56 0.03
CA SER A 14 -31.22 5.45 -1.41
C SER A 14 -29.82 5.83 -1.85
N TYR A 15 -29.31 5.15 -2.87
CA TYR A 15 -27.96 5.32 -3.36
C TYR A 15 -27.91 5.26 -4.88
N ILE A 16 -26.98 6.02 -5.49
CA ILE A 16 -26.57 5.82 -6.86
C ILE A 16 -25.24 5.03 -6.83
N PHE A 17 -25.24 3.87 -7.50
CA PHE A 17 -24.04 3.12 -7.81
C PHE A 17 -23.64 3.39 -9.26
N ALA A 18 -22.38 3.77 -9.49
CA ALA A 18 -21.87 4.04 -10.83
C ALA A 18 -20.43 3.53 -10.96
N ILE A 19 -20.10 2.98 -12.13
CA ILE A 19 -18.73 2.65 -12.53
C ILE A 19 -18.32 3.63 -13.63
N ILE A 20 -17.25 4.39 -13.36
CA ILE A 20 -16.72 5.39 -14.29
C ILE A 20 -15.35 4.92 -14.77
N LEU A 21 -15.15 4.91 -16.09
CA LEU A 21 -13.89 4.52 -16.71
C LEU A 21 -13.23 5.73 -17.35
N SER A 22 -11.91 5.85 -17.20
CA SER A 22 -11.10 6.81 -17.95
C SER A 22 -9.72 6.23 -18.27
N PRO A 23 -9.09 6.64 -19.38
CA PRO A 23 -7.68 6.34 -19.62
C PRO A 23 -6.81 6.98 -18.54
N VAL A 24 -5.77 6.26 -18.12
CA VAL A 24 -4.81 6.75 -17.11
C VAL A 24 -3.38 6.52 -17.59
N GLY A 25 -2.46 7.40 -17.16
CA GLY A 25 -1.02 7.25 -17.33
C GLY A 25 -0.35 6.61 -16.10
N SER A 26 0.99 6.63 -16.08
CA SER A 26 1.77 6.16 -14.94
C SER A 26 1.45 6.97 -13.68
N TYR A 27 1.39 6.29 -12.53
CA TYR A 27 1.12 6.92 -11.24
C TYR A 27 2.23 7.90 -10.82
N TYR A 28 3.48 7.48 -10.97
CA TYR A 28 4.65 8.34 -10.80
C TYR A 28 5.24 8.71 -12.16
N ALA A 29 5.77 9.94 -12.28
CA ALA A 29 6.41 10.42 -13.50
C ALA A 29 7.59 9.52 -13.94
N ASN A 30 8.32 8.97 -12.97
CA ASN A 30 9.49 8.12 -13.16
C ASN A 30 9.16 6.60 -13.18
N GLY A 31 7.89 6.23 -13.32
CA GLY A 31 7.47 4.83 -13.41
C GLY A 31 7.70 4.05 -12.11
N MET A 32 8.56 3.02 -12.16
CA MET A 32 8.88 2.13 -11.02
C MET A 32 10.14 2.54 -10.23
N ASP A 33 10.69 3.73 -10.44
CA ASP A 33 11.85 4.15 -9.66
C ASP A 33 11.54 4.13 -8.16
N PRO A 34 12.46 3.60 -7.31
CA PRO A 34 12.23 3.52 -5.88
C PRO A 34 12.05 4.90 -5.24
N VAL A 35 11.04 5.03 -4.40
CA VAL A 35 10.68 6.28 -3.74
C VAL A 35 11.21 6.36 -2.32
N LYS A 36 11.34 7.60 -1.82
CA LYS A 36 11.70 7.88 -0.42
C LYS A 36 10.43 8.15 0.38
N ILE A 37 10.33 7.55 1.55
CA ILE A 37 9.14 7.52 2.39
C ILE A 37 9.47 8.07 3.77
N TYR A 38 8.67 9.03 4.23
CA TYR A 38 8.75 9.56 5.58
C TYR A 38 7.90 8.72 6.55
N ILE A 39 8.46 8.30 7.69
CA ILE A 39 7.69 7.61 8.74
C ILE A 39 6.96 8.66 9.59
N GLU A 40 5.64 8.70 9.49
CA GLU A 40 4.82 9.69 10.17
C GLU A 40 4.51 9.25 11.61
N ARG A 41 4.94 10.07 12.57
CA ARG A 41 4.79 9.80 14.00
C ARG A 41 3.68 10.62 14.68
N GLU A 42 3.24 11.70 14.04
CA GLU A 42 2.30 12.67 14.61
C GLU A 42 0.87 12.42 14.14
N TYR A 43 0.68 12.33 12.83
CA TYR A 43 -0.62 12.15 12.22
C TYR A 43 -0.93 10.68 11.94
N VAL A 44 -2.22 10.35 11.82
CA VAL A 44 -2.69 9.01 11.46
C VAL A 44 -3.63 9.07 10.26
N ARG A 45 -3.61 8.04 9.46
CA ARG A 45 -4.56 7.86 8.36
C ARG A 45 -5.92 7.42 8.87
N CYS A 46 -5.93 6.48 9.80
CA CYS A 46 -7.13 5.86 10.35
C CYS A 46 -6.84 5.22 11.72
N VAL A 47 -7.90 4.82 12.41
CA VAL A 47 -7.80 4.08 13.67
C VAL A 47 -8.71 2.85 13.65
N LYS A 48 -8.43 1.88 14.51
CA LYS A 48 -9.31 0.73 14.76
C LYS A 48 -10.71 1.20 15.14
N GLY A 49 -11.74 0.63 14.50
CA GLY A 49 -13.13 1.06 14.67
C GLY A 49 -13.53 2.27 13.83
N GLY A 50 -12.60 2.84 13.07
CA GLY A 50 -12.85 3.89 12.09
C GLY A 50 -13.23 3.33 10.70
N THR A 51 -13.01 4.14 9.67
CA THR A 51 -13.40 3.85 8.28
C THR A 51 -12.26 3.31 7.41
N GLY A 52 -11.17 2.80 8.02
CA GLY A 52 -9.95 2.38 7.31
C GLY A 52 -10.17 1.31 6.24
N MET A 53 -11.09 0.38 6.48
CA MET A 53 -11.44 -0.66 5.51
C MET A 53 -12.30 -0.16 4.34
N ALA A 54 -12.80 1.07 4.40
CA ALA A 54 -13.62 1.65 3.34
C ALA A 54 -12.81 2.62 2.48
N LYS A 55 -13.09 2.67 1.17
CA LYS A 55 -12.56 3.68 0.25
C LYS A 55 -13.30 5.02 0.46
N ALA A 56 -13.26 5.55 1.70
CA ALA A 56 -14.00 6.73 2.13
C ALA A 56 -13.16 8.00 2.04
N GLY A 57 -13.74 9.08 1.51
CA GLY A 57 -13.05 10.36 1.32
C GLY A 57 -12.44 10.95 2.61
N GLY A 58 -13.07 10.67 3.77
CA GLY A 58 -12.56 11.10 5.07
C GLY A 58 -11.17 10.56 5.43
N ASN A 59 -10.86 9.30 5.05
CA ASN A 59 -9.53 8.72 5.28
C ASN A 59 -8.45 9.47 4.48
N TYR A 60 -8.78 9.88 3.25
CA TYR A 60 -7.84 10.63 2.39
C TYR A 60 -7.70 12.08 2.86
N ALA A 61 -8.79 12.72 3.26
CA ALA A 61 -8.73 14.06 3.84
C ALA A 61 -7.85 14.10 5.09
N ALA A 62 -7.99 13.12 5.99
CA ALA A 62 -7.16 13.01 7.19
C ALA A 62 -5.66 12.82 6.88
N SER A 63 -5.33 12.18 5.75
CA SER A 63 -3.94 11.92 5.37
C SER A 63 -3.22 13.11 4.73
N LEU A 64 -3.95 14.15 4.27
CA LEU A 64 -3.37 15.25 3.50
C LEU A 64 -2.32 16.05 4.28
N ILE A 65 -2.54 16.30 5.57
CA ILE A 65 -1.61 17.09 6.37
C ILE A 65 -0.24 16.40 6.53
N GLY A 66 -0.24 15.10 6.79
CA GLY A 66 0.99 14.30 6.87
C GLY A 66 1.68 14.21 5.50
N GLN A 67 0.92 14.04 4.42
CA GLN A 67 1.45 14.03 3.07
C GLN A 67 2.08 15.37 2.68
N GLU A 68 1.41 16.50 2.94
CA GLU A 68 1.95 17.83 2.67
C GLU A 68 3.24 18.11 3.45
N LYS A 69 3.33 17.61 4.69
CA LYS A 69 4.55 17.69 5.51
C LYS A 69 5.70 16.91 4.84
N ALA A 70 5.45 15.68 4.39
CA ALA A 70 6.45 14.86 3.69
C ALA A 70 6.89 15.50 2.36
N ASP A 71 5.95 16.02 1.56
CA ASP A 71 6.23 16.68 0.29
C ASP A 71 7.14 17.91 0.47
N LYS A 72 6.90 18.73 1.50
CA LYS A 72 7.75 19.89 1.85
C LYS A 72 9.19 19.50 2.22
N MET A 73 9.37 18.28 2.72
CA MET A 73 10.69 17.71 3.05
C MET A 73 11.33 16.94 1.88
N GLY A 74 10.63 16.84 0.72
CA GLY A 74 11.12 16.16 -0.47
C GLY A 74 10.89 14.64 -0.50
N TYR A 75 9.97 14.13 0.32
CA TYR A 75 9.59 12.71 0.34
C TYR A 75 8.33 12.47 -0.48
N ALA A 76 8.28 11.33 -1.18
CA ALA A 76 7.19 11.03 -2.09
C ALA A 76 5.88 10.66 -1.38
N GLN A 77 5.97 9.99 -0.24
CA GLN A 77 4.83 9.48 0.52
C GLN A 77 5.19 9.36 2.02
N VAL A 78 4.18 9.02 2.82
CA VAL A 78 4.36 8.71 4.25
C VAL A 78 4.10 7.23 4.53
N LEU A 79 4.83 6.66 5.50
CA LEU A 79 4.49 5.38 6.12
C LEU A 79 3.58 5.67 7.31
N TRP A 80 2.35 5.19 7.22
CA TRP A 80 1.36 5.34 8.27
C TRP A 80 1.52 4.28 9.34
N LEU A 81 1.41 4.71 10.60
CA LEU A 81 1.43 3.85 11.76
C LEU A 81 0.05 3.77 12.39
N ASP A 82 -0.19 2.71 13.15
CA ASP A 82 -1.41 2.53 13.91
C ASP A 82 -1.71 3.72 14.83
N GLY A 83 -2.99 4.04 14.97
CA GLY A 83 -3.42 5.27 15.65
C GLY A 83 -3.34 5.22 17.18
N VAL A 84 -2.98 4.09 17.78
CA VAL A 84 -2.96 3.89 19.24
C VAL A 84 -1.54 3.88 19.78
N GLU A 85 -0.74 2.93 19.31
CA GLU A 85 0.62 2.72 19.82
C GLU A 85 1.69 3.47 19.01
N ARG A 86 1.36 3.91 17.79
CA ARG A 86 2.31 4.52 16.83
C ARG A 86 3.53 3.64 16.56
N LYS A 87 3.31 2.36 16.57
CA LYS A 87 4.32 1.32 16.53
C LYS A 87 4.18 0.41 15.31
N TYR A 88 2.95 0.00 15.01
CA TYR A 88 2.68 -0.95 13.94
C TYR A 88 2.40 -0.23 12.63
N ILE A 89 2.91 -0.81 11.56
CA ILE A 89 2.76 -0.27 10.21
C ILE A 89 1.38 -0.61 9.67
N ASP A 90 0.71 0.38 9.10
CA ASP A 90 -0.58 0.23 8.43
C ASP A 90 -0.44 0.24 6.91
N GLU A 91 -0.12 1.37 6.34
CA GLU A 91 -0.06 1.60 4.89
C GLU A 91 1.06 2.57 4.52
N VAL A 92 1.43 2.61 3.24
CA VAL A 92 2.33 3.61 2.66
C VAL A 92 1.57 4.54 1.71
N GLY A 93 1.45 5.82 2.08
CA GLY A 93 0.65 6.78 1.33
C GLY A 93 -0.81 6.33 1.19
N ALA A 94 -1.26 6.11 -0.04
CA ALA A 94 -2.59 5.57 -0.38
C ALA A 94 -2.54 4.10 -0.85
N MET A 95 -1.51 3.34 -0.44
CA MET A 95 -1.22 1.98 -0.88
C MET A 95 -1.02 1.04 0.31
N ASN A 96 -1.37 -0.25 0.13
CA ASN A 96 -0.90 -1.29 1.03
C ASN A 96 0.63 -1.44 0.89
N VAL A 97 1.30 -2.01 1.89
CA VAL A 97 2.76 -2.11 1.91
C VAL A 97 3.21 -3.54 2.18
N PHE A 98 4.33 -3.91 1.59
CA PHE A 98 5.02 -5.19 1.77
C PHE A 98 6.48 -4.96 2.12
N PHE A 99 7.03 -5.91 2.87
CA PHE A 99 8.44 -5.96 3.26
C PHE A 99 8.99 -7.36 3.01
N VAL A 100 10.22 -7.46 2.53
CA VAL A 100 10.91 -8.74 2.39
C VAL A 100 12.00 -8.79 3.45
N ILE A 101 11.78 -9.62 4.47
CA ILE A 101 12.66 -9.77 5.63
C ILE A 101 13.04 -11.25 5.75
N ASP A 102 14.33 -11.54 5.74
CA ASP A 102 14.87 -12.91 5.82
C ASP A 102 14.16 -13.88 4.84
N GLY A 103 14.00 -13.43 3.58
CA GLY A 103 13.34 -14.21 2.52
C GLY A 103 11.83 -14.40 2.68
N THR A 104 11.21 -13.87 3.73
CA THR A 104 9.76 -13.90 3.94
C THR A 104 9.14 -12.58 3.50
N VAL A 105 8.08 -12.65 2.71
CA VAL A 105 7.31 -11.46 2.30
C VAL A 105 6.23 -11.21 3.35
N ILE A 106 6.28 -10.05 3.98
CA ILE A 106 5.39 -9.67 5.09
C ILE A 106 4.54 -8.49 4.67
N THR A 107 3.23 -8.53 4.95
CA THR A 107 2.33 -7.40 4.80
C THR A 107 1.47 -7.25 6.06
N PRO A 108 1.13 -6.00 6.48
CA PRO A 108 0.28 -5.78 7.62
C PRO A 108 -1.06 -6.51 7.53
N SER A 109 -1.49 -7.11 8.67
CA SER A 109 -2.77 -7.82 8.80
C SER A 109 -3.95 -6.86 8.69
N LEU A 110 -5.06 -7.34 8.12
CA LEU A 110 -6.32 -6.59 8.02
C LEU A 110 -7.23 -6.72 9.26
N GLU A 111 -6.83 -7.50 10.27
CA GLU A 111 -7.67 -7.87 11.42
C GLU A 111 -8.14 -6.68 12.27
N ASP A 112 -7.34 -5.61 12.37
CA ASP A 112 -7.70 -4.43 13.16
C ASP A 112 -8.69 -3.49 12.45
N GLY A 113 -8.98 -3.71 11.17
CA GLY A 113 -9.98 -2.96 10.41
C GLY A 113 -9.59 -1.51 10.07
N ASN A 114 -8.31 -1.16 10.18
CA ASN A 114 -7.76 0.16 9.90
C ASN A 114 -7.05 0.26 8.54
N ILE A 115 -6.88 -0.87 7.85
CA ILE A 115 -6.20 -0.98 6.55
C ILE A 115 -7.21 -1.32 5.46
N LEU A 116 -7.10 -0.68 4.29
CA LEU A 116 -7.94 -1.00 3.15
C LEU A 116 -7.59 -2.41 2.62
N PRO A 117 -8.59 -3.33 2.48
CA PRO A 117 -8.37 -4.64 1.87
C PRO A 117 -8.21 -4.48 0.35
N GLY A 118 -7.00 -4.09 -0.09
CA GLY A 118 -6.70 -3.79 -1.48
C GLY A 118 -6.77 -5.03 -2.37
N VAL A 119 -7.41 -4.90 -3.54
CA VAL A 119 -7.46 -6.00 -4.54
C VAL A 119 -6.04 -6.32 -5.01
N THR A 120 -5.23 -5.31 -5.34
CA THR A 120 -3.83 -5.53 -5.74
C THR A 120 -3.03 -6.22 -4.63
N ARG A 121 -3.25 -5.85 -3.35
CA ARG A 121 -2.63 -6.55 -2.21
C ARG A 121 -2.99 -8.04 -2.19
N ALA A 122 -4.27 -8.36 -2.31
CA ALA A 122 -4.74 -9.75 -2.34
C ALA A 122 -4.14 -10.51 -3.52
N SER A 123 -4.12 -9.89 -4.72
CA SER A 123 -3.49 -10.47 -5.91
C SER A 123 -2.00 -10.74 -5.72
N CYS A 124 -1.26 -9.81 -5.09
CA CYS A 124 0.15 -10.02 -4.76
C CYS A 124 0.35 -11.23 -3.85
N VAL A 125 -0.47 -11.36 -2.78
CA VAL A 125 -0.40 -12.49 -1.84
C VAL A 125 -0.63 -13.82 -2.57
N GLU A 126 -1.65 -13.89 -3.43
CA GLU A 126 -1.95 -15.11 -4.20
C GLU A 126 -0.86 -15.46 -5.20
N VAL A 127 -0.38 -14.49 -5.98
CA VAL A 127 0.71 -14.70 -6.94
C VAL A 127 1.97 -15.17 -6.24
N LEU A 128 2.35 -14.56 -5.13
CA LEU A 128 3.54 -14.96 -4.36
C LEU A 128 3.40 -16.38 -3.84
N LYS A 129 2.28 -16.72 -3.19
CA LYS A 129 2.03 -18.07 -2.67
C LYS A 129 2.03 -19.12 -3.78
N ALA A 130 1.40 -18.83 -4.93
CA ALA A 130 1.38 -19.73 -6.08
C ALA A 130 2.77 -19.97 -6.69
N ASN A 131 3.71 -19.04 -6.49
CA ASN A 131 5.10 -19.17 -6.96
C ASN A 131 6.09 -19.56 -5.86
N GLY A 132 5.61 -20.11 -4.74
CA GLY A 132 6.44 -20.71 -3.70
C GLY A 132 7.10 -19.74 -2.72
N TYR A 133 6.72 -18.46 -2.75
CA TYR A 133 7.19 -17.50 -1.76
C TYR A 133 6.51 -17.75 -0.40
N LYS A 134 7.28 -17.57 0.68
CA LYS A 134 6.72 -17.53 2.02
C LYS A 134 6.10 -16.16 2.24
N VAL A 135 4.80 -16.13 2.55
CA VAL A 135 4.05 -14.87 2.78
C VAL A 135 3.39 -14.92 4.15
N GLU A 136 3.59 -13.86 4.91
CA GLU A 136 2.97 -13.65 6.22
C GLU A 136 2.11 -12.39 6.23
N GLU A 137 0.86 -12.54 6.66
CA GLU A 137 -0.09 -11.45 6.88
C GLU A 137 -0.20 -11.24 8.39
N ARG A 138 0.57 -10.32 8.95
CA ARG A 138 0.66 -10.11 10.40
C ARG A 138 0.98 -8.67 10.74
N LYS A 139 0.86 -8.32 12.02
CA LYS A 139 1.39 -7.04 12.53
C LYS A 139 2.91 -6.99 12.31
N LEU A 140 3.38 -5.84 11.88
CA LEU A 140 4.80 -5.55 11.68
C LEU A 140 5.10 -4.19 12.34
N SER A 141 6.05 -4.16 13.26
CA SER A 141 6.43 -2.90 13.91
C SER A 141 7.55 -2.20 13.14
N VAL A 142 7.61 -0.86 13.28
CA VAL A 142 8.73 -0.08 12.76
C VAL A 142 10.06 -0.54 13.37
N ASP A 143 10.06 -0.90 14.65
CA ASP A 143 11.27 -1.36 15.35
C ASP A 143 11.79 -2.68 14.73
N GLU A 144 10.88 -3.60 14.36
CA GLU A 144 11.26 -4.85 13.65
C GLU A 144 11.87 -4.54 12.28
N VAL A 145 11.31 -3.59 11.54
CA VAL A 145 11.86 -3.16 10.24
C VAL A 145 13.25 -2.54 10.41
N LYS A 146 13.44 -1.68 11.41
CA LYS A 146 14.74 -1.09 11.74
C LYS A 146 15.79 -2.14 12.12
N GLU A 147 15.41 -3.10 12.95
CA GLU A 147 16.30 -4.18 13.35
C GLU A 147 16.66 -5.07 12.15
N ALA A 148 15.69 -5.40 11.30
CA ALA A 148 15.95 -6.13 10.06
C ALA A 148 16.87 -5.37 9.10
N HIS A 149 16.70 -4.05 8.98
CA HIS A 149 17.59 -3.19 8.21
C HIS A 149 19.03 -3.22 8.78
N LYS A 150 19.18 -3.02 10.09
CA LYS A 150 20.48 -3.03 10.77
C LYS A 150 21.21 -4.36 10.61
N ASN A 151 20.48 -5.47 10.64
CA ASN A 151 21.03 -6.82 10.48
C ASN A 151 21.21 -7.24 9.00
N GLY A 152 20.83 -6.38 8.04
CA GLY A 152 20.93 -6.67 6.61
C GLY A 152 19.94 -7.71 6.10
N THR A 153 18.88 -8.02 6.87
CA THR A 153 17.84 -8.99 6.48
C THR A 153 16.63 -8.35 5.78
N LEU A 154 16.45 -7.02 5.90
CA LEU A 154 15.48 -6.27 5.11
C LEU A 154 16.03 -6.04 3.70
N THR A 155 15.51 -6.77 2.73
CA THR A 155 16.03 -6.74 1.34
C THR A 155 15.18 -5.94 0.39
N GLU A 156 13.85 -5.85 0.62
CA GLU A 156 12.93 -5.08 -0.21
C GLU A 156 11.79 -4.50 0.63
N SER A 157 11.24 -3.39 0.13
CA SER A 157 9.90 -2.92 0.51
C SER A 157 9.22 -2.28 -0.69
N PHE A 158 7.90 -2.40 -0.77
CA PHE A 158 7.11 -1.82 -1.85
C PHE A 158 5.66 -1.57 -1.46
N GLY A 159 5.08 -0.51 -1.99
CA GLY A 159 3.65 -0.25 -1.93
C GLY A 159 2.90 -0.97 -3.05
N THR A 160 1.61 -1.27 -2.83
CA THR A 160 0.74 -1.87 -3.85
C THR A 160 -0.60 -1.15 -3.93
N GLY A 161 -1.06 -0.87 -5.13
CA GLY A 161 -2.35 -0.21 -5.37
C GLY A 161 -2.77 -0.29 -6.82
N THR A 162 -4.02 0.07 -7.12
CA THR A 162 -4.58 -0.04 -8.48
C THR A 162 -3.82 0.82 -9.50
N ALA A 163 -3.46 2.05 -9.14
CA ALA A 163 -2.82 2.98 -10.06
C ALA A 163 -1.31 2.72 -10.21
N ALA A 164 -0.62 2.48 -9.11
CA ALA A 164 0.83 2.24 -9.12
C ALA A 164 1.19 0.78 -9.47
N VAL A 165 0.26 -0.16 -9.33
CA VAL A 165 0.47 -1.61 -9.32
C VAL A 165 1.46 -1.99 -8.22
N ILE A 166 2.75 -1.79 -8.47
CA ILE A 166 3.85 -1.95 -7.50
C ILE A 166 4.65 -0.64 -7.48
N SER A 167 4.97 -0.15 -6.28
CA SER A 167 5.79 1.05 -6.05
C SER A 167 6.95 0.69 -5.12
N PRO A 168 8.15 0.44 -5.64
CA PRO A 168 9.32 0.12 -4.82
C PRO A 168 9.68 1.25 -3.86
N VAL A 169 10.11 0.90 -2.65
CA VAL A 169 10.62 1.85 -1.65
C VAL A 169 12.13 1.70 -1.56
N GLY A 170 12.85 2.79 -1.82
CA GLY A 170 14.31 2.83 -1.75
C GLY A 170 14.84 3.27 -0.40
N GLU A 171 14.05 4.02 0.38
CA GLU A 171 14.48 4.56 1.65
C GLU A 171 13.30 4.91 2.55
N TYR A 172 13.39 4.57 3.84
CA TYR A 172 12.55 5.11 4.90
C TYR A 172 13.33 6.10 5.75
N ILE A 173 12.66 7.18 6.17
CA ILE A 173 13.23 8.22 7.01
C ILE A 173 12.40 8.34 8.28
N ASP A 174 13.05 8.21 9.46
CA ASP A 174 12.45 8.36 10.77
C ASP A 174 13.25 9.38 11.60
N GLY A 175 12.85 10.65 11.56
CA GLY A 175 13.66 11.75 12.07
C GLY A 175 14.98 11.88 11.31
N ASP A 176 16.10 11.69 12.00
CA ASP A 176 17.45 11.73 11.41
C ASP A 176 17.95 10.34 10.97
N GLU A 177 17.17 9.30 11.19
CA GLU A 177 17.55 7.93 10.82
C GLU A 177 17.10 7.60 9.40
N HIS A 178 18.05 7.12 8.60
CA HIS A 178 17.87 6.76 7.20
C HIS A 178 18.01 5.25 7.00
N LEU A 179 16.97 4.59 6.55
CA LEU A 179 16.95 3.16 6.24
C LEU A 179 16.97 2.97 4.72
N VAL A 180 18.15 2.94 4.13
CA VAL A 180 18.31 2.70 2.69
C VAL A 180 18.16 1.21 2.41
N ILE A 181 17.23 0.86 1.51
CA ILE A 181 16.91 -0.52 1.15
C ILE A 181 17.46 -0.82 -0.24
N ASN A 182 18.17 -1.95 -0.39
CA ASN A 182 18.69 -2.44 -1.66
C ASN A 182 19.42 -1.37 -2.50
N ASP A 183 20.23 -0.53 -1.88
CA ASP A 183 20.93 0.60 -2.53
C ASP A 183 19.96 1.51 -3.34
N SER A 184 18.72 1.66 -2.90
CA SER A 184 17.64 2.34 -3.62
C SER A 184 17.41 1.79 -5.04
N LYS A 185 17.53 0.48 -5.22
CA LYS A 185 17.23 -0.23 -6.48
C LYS A 185 15.96 -1.02 -6.37
N ILE A 186 15.33 -1.30 -7.51
CA ILE A 186 14.17 -2.19 -7.57
C ILE A 186 14.61 -3.60 -7.16
N GLY A 187 13.89 -4.20 -6.22
CA GLY A 187 14.16 -5.56 -5.78
C GLY A 187 13.50 -6.63 -6.67
N PRO A 188 14.01 -7.87 -6.64
CA PRO A 188 13.53 -8.95 -7.50
C PRO A 188 12.06 -9.33 -7.23
N VAL A 189 11.58 -9.24 -5.98
CA VAL A 189 10.17 -9.58 -5.67
C VAL A 189 9.24 -8.49 -6.21
N ALA A 190 9.58 -7.22 -6.04
CA ALA A 190 8.82 -6.11 -6.56
C ALA A 190 8.74 -6.15 -8.11
N GLN A 191 9.87 -6.41 -8.78
CA GLN A 191 9.93 -6.56 -10.23
C GLN A 191 9.09 -7.76 -10.72
N PHE A 192 9.26 -8.92 -10.06
CA PHE A 192 8.48 -10.12 -10.38
C PHE A 192 6.98 -9.87 -10.30
N LEU A 193 6.50 -9.27 -9.21
CA LEU A 193 5.07 -8.97 -9.02
C LEU A 193 4.55 -7.99 -10.07
N TYR A 194 5.32 -6.95 -10.39
CA TYR A 194 4.94 -6.00 -11.43
C TYR A 194 4.78 -6.68 -12.79
N ASP A 195 5.75 -7.51 -13.18
CA ASP A 195 5.73 -8.22 -14.46
C ASP A 195 4.62 -9.27 -14.54
N GLU A 196 4.32 -9.96 -13.42
CA GLU A 196 3.23 -10.93 -13.36
C GLU A 196 1.87 -10.23 -13.48
N LEU A 197 1.59 -9.26 -12.60
CA LEU A 197 0.30 -8.60 -12.55
C LEU A 197 0.00 -7.83 -13.84
N THR A 198 0.94 -7.02 -14.32
CA THR A 198 0.74 -6.28 -15.57
C THR A 198 0.70 -7.21 -16.78
N GLY A 199 1.48 -8.28 -16.76
CA GLY A 199 1.47 -9.31 -17.81
C GLY A 199 0.11 -9.98 -17.95
N ILE A 200 -0.52 -10.34 -16.85
CA ILE A 200 -1.88 -10.90 -16.82
C ILE A 200 -2.91 -9.85 -17.26
N GLN A 201 -2.87 -8.65 -16.64
CA GLN A 201 -3.82 -7.56 -16.94
C GLN A 201 -3.84 -7.15 -18.41
N TRP A 202 -2.68 -7.21 -19.08
CA TRP A 202 -2.53 -6.83 -20.48
C TRP A 202 -2.60 -8.01 -21.46
N GLY A 203 -2.93 -9.20 -20.95
CA GLY A 203 -3.02 -10.43 -21.76
C GLY A 203 -1.70 -10.89 -22.36
N LYS A 204 -0.55 -10.46 -21.79
CA LYS A 204 0.80 -10.86 -22.21
C LYS A 204 1.25 -12.15 -21.52
N LYS A 205 0.63 -12.50 -20.40
CA LYS A 205 0.84 -13.74 -19.65
C LYS A 205 -0.47 -14.50 -19.50
N GLU A 206 -0.37 -15.81 -19.37
CA GLU A 206 -1.51 -16.69 -19.12
C GLU A 206 -2.12 -16.36 -17.73
N ASP A 207 -3.43 -16.18 -17.71
CA ASP A 207 -4.19 -16.02 -16.45
C ASP A 207 -4.52 -17.39 -15.85
N LYS A 208 -3.62 -17.92 -15.05
CA LYS A 208 -3.80 -19.20 -14.33
C LYS A 208 -4.76 -19.11 -13.15
N LEU A 209 -5.11 -17.90 -12.73
CA LEU A 209 -5.95 -17.63 -11.57
C LEU A 209 -7.40 -17.31 -11.95
N GLY A 210 -7.70 -17.17 -13.24
CA GLY A 210 -9.05 -16.94 -13.76
C GLY A 210 -9.59 -15.55 -13.43
N TRP A 211 -8.74 -14.53 -13.39
CA TRP A 211 -9.11 -13.15 -13.06
C TRP A 211 -9.63 -12.35 -14.24
N ILE A 212 -9.26 -12.75 -15.46
CA ILE A 212 -9.61 -12.02 -16.68
C ILE A 212 -10.99 -12.44 -17.17
N VAL A 213 -11.89 -11.48 -17.28
CA VAL A 213 -13.19 -11.65 -17.91
C VAL A 213 -13.16 -11.01 -19.29
N LYS A 214 -13.33 -11.83 -20.33
CA LYS A 214 -13.41 -11.33 -21.70
C LYS A 214 -14.73 -10.63 -21.93
N VAL A 215 -14.70 -9.38 -22.32
CA VAL A 215 -15.86 -8.60 -22.71
C VAL A 215 -16.06 -8.76 -24.23
N ASN A 216 -17.29 -9.17 -24.63
CA ASN A 216 -17.67 -9.36 -26.04
C ASN A 216 -18.21 -8.05 -26.62
#